data_4da554d5d43781166bec089122b6972f
#
_entry.id   4da554d5d43781166bec089122b6972f
#
_cell.length_a   1.000
_cell.length_b   1.000
_cell.length_c   1.000
_cell.angle_alpha   90.00
_cell.angle_beta   90.00
_cell.angle_gamma   90.00
#
_symmetry.space_group_name_H-M   'P 1'
#
loop_
_entity.id
_entity.type
_entity.pdbx_description
1 polymer ?
#
loop_
_entity_poly.entity_id
_entity_poly.type
_entity_poly.pdbx_seq_one_letter_code
_entity_poly.pdbx_strand_id
1 'polypeptide(L)'
;TIGAEEFGKILDISRDLFNDNSEPLETTSIIKYKNSEILNPIRDSEVDRFLMFGDVQDEVFESALFTQQGAPLLVKRKDISTAINTAISGNNVAILGDFGNGKTVFLRIMKSLLSQQGFNVYTVENSDEFNLEDLQTIADSSNRAFIFIDSYEQHLELIRFFYDLSPKHINLILATRSSTHERIRPSLNINFDEFVIDELDRVEVDRFVEIIDDVGFWDSKSTTLSKEAKISLITKRHDSQIQQTLLSILQAPQMVSRVNSLLDSLFKKKSTKKTIFSMNLLSAMDYPLQPSLISEISENNDIYKSELRDNPDFKQLFNIRSGKFTSRSSLTSIALIRNNFPAVYVVDEILAIVTKLNNNRHDRQQKDLLKSLLMFSS
;
A
#
# COMPACT_ATOMS: atom_id res chain seq x y z
N THR A 1 12.24 37.55 -7.77
CA THR A 1 11.99 36.45 -8.71
C THR A 1 13.35 35.96 -9.18
N ILE A 2 13.75 34.82 -8.67
CA ILE A 2 14.94 34.09 -9.12
C ILE A 2 14.64 33.58 -10.52
N GLY A 3 15.48 33.90 -11.51
CA GLY A 3 15.30 33.50 -12.89
C GLY A 3 15.58 32.00 -13.09
N ALA A 4 15.07 31.39 -14.17
CA ALA A 4 15.27 29.98 -14.47
C ALA A 4 16.75 29.55 -14.54
N GLU A 5 17.64 30.47 -14.97
CA GLU A 5 19.10 30.24 -14.99
C GLU A 5 19.74 30.23 -13.60
N GLU A 6 19.28 31.09 -12.69
CA GLU A 6 19.77 31.11 -11.29
C GLU A 6 19.26 29.85 -10.53
N PHE A 7 18.04 29.41 -10.83
CA PHE A 7 17.50 28.17 -10.28
C PHE A 7 18.25 26.94 -10.81
N GLY A 8 18.64 26.93 -12.10
CA GLY A 8 19.50 25.90 -12.68
C GLY A 8 20.86 25.81 -12.01
N LYS A 9 21.52 26.98 -11.76
CA LYS A 9 22.81 27.02 -11.06
C LYS A 9 22.72 26.55 -9.60
N ILE A 10 21.64 26.89 -8.91
CA ILE A 10 21.39 26.41 -7.54
C ILE A 10 21.18 24.88 -7.54
N LEU A 11 20.48 24.33 -8.52
CA LEU A 11 20.31 22.90 -8.70
C LEU A 11 21.63 22.18 -9.02
N ASP A 12 22.48 22.75 -9.88
CA ASP A 12 23.77 22.18 -10.22
C ASP A 12 24.75 22.23 -9.02
N ILE A 13 24.79 23.33 -8.27
CA ILE A 13 25.60 23.43 -7.05
C ILE A 13 25.09 22.47 -5.97
N SER A 14 23.78 22.29 -5.84
CA SER A 14 23.23 21.30 -4.91
C SER A 14 23.57 19.88 -5.34
N ARG A 15 23.56 19.60 -6.64
CA ARG A 15 23.89 18.29 -7.20
C ARG A 15 25.37 17.92 -6.99
N ASP A 16 26.27 18.87 -7.11
CA ASP A 16 27.71 18.66 -6.86
C ASP A 16 28.02 18.50 -5.36
N LEU A 17 27.24 19.14 -4.48
CA LEU A 17 27.35 18.97 -3.04
C LEU A 17 26.79 17.65 -2.51
N PHE A 18 25.93 16.98 -3.30
CA PHE A 18 25.27 15.72 -2.94
C PHE A 18 25.81 14.50 -3.71
N ASN A 19 26.73 14.68 -4.68
CA ASN A 19 27.47 13.60 -5.32
C ASN A 19 28.58 13.13 -4.40
N ASP A 20 28.20 12.44 -3.32
CA ASP A 20 29.13 11.77 -2.45
C ASP A 20 29.44 10.38 -3.03
N ASN A 21 30.72 10.15 -3.38
CA ASN A 21 31.27 8.83 -3.76
C ASN A 21 31.41 7.91 -2.53
N SER A 22 30.52 8.02 -1.55
CA SER A 22 30.48 7.09 -0.43
C SER A 22 30.01 5.72 -0.92
N GLU A 23 30.70 4.68 -0.52
CA GLU A 23 30.27 3.29 -0.74
C GLU A 23 28.82 3.12 -0.33
N PRO A 24 28.03 2.37 -1.10
CA PRO A 24 26.61 2.16 -0.74
C PRO A 24 26.53 1.54 0.65
N LEU A 25 25.80 2.21 1.56
CA LEU A 25 25.53 1.68 2.89
C LEU A 25 24.88 0.30 2.76
N GLU A 26 25.51 -0.72 3.31
CA GLU A 26 24.94 -2.08 3.36
C GLU A 26 23.90 -2.12 4.47
N THR A 27 22.64 -2.08 4.08
CA THR A 27 21.47 -2.25 4.94
C THR A 27 20.67 -3.47 4.52
N THR A 28 20.05 -4.18 5.48
CA THR A 28 19.41 -5.48 5.28
C THR A 28 17.89 -5.40 5.25
N SER A 29 17.32 -4.56 6.10
CA SER A 29 15.87 -4.44 6.33
C SER A 29 15.32 -3.06 5.99
N ILE A 30 16.18 -2.03 6.02
CA ILE A 30 15.87 -0.67 5.56
C ILE A 30 16.56 -0.47 4.20
N ILE A 31 15.82 -0.68 3.12
CA ILE A 31 16.38 -0.77 1.78
C ILE A 31 16.43 0.60 1.12
N LYS A 32 17.59 0.93 0.51
CA LYS A 32 17.74 2.16 -0.27
C LYS A 32 16.90 2.08 -1.55
N TYR A 33 15.99 3.03 -1.71
CA TYR A 33 15.17 3.17 -2.91
C TYR A 33 15.94 3.93 -3.99
N LYS A 34 15.85 3.45 -5.22
CA LYS A 34 16.35 4.13 -6.42
C LYS A 34 15.31 4.06 -7.51
N ASN A 35 15.13 5.14 -8.24
CA ASN A 35 14.28 5.14 -9.42
C ASN A 35 14.84 4.20 -10.50
N SER A 36 13.95 3.62 -11.28
CA SER A 36 14.30 2.78 -12.42
C SER A 36 14.96 3.61 -13.53
N GLU A 37 16.02 3.10 -14.10
CA GLU A 37 16.71 3.73 -15.24
C GLU A 37 15.92 3.57 -16.55
N ILE A 38 15.09 2.53 -16.63
CA ILE A 38 14.28 2.21 -17.80
C ILE A 38 12.81 2.46 -17.45
N LEU A 39 12.13 3.27 -18.25
CA LEU A 39 10.71 3.55 -18.11
C LEU A 39 9.93 2.75 -19.16
N ASN A 40 9.01 1.92 -18.71
CA ASN A 40 8.17 1.11 -19.56
C ASN A 40 6.88 1.85 -19.95
N PRO A 41 6.39 1.69 -21.20
CA PRO A 41 5.12 2.28 -21.62
C PRO A 41 3.96 1.66 -20.84
N ILE A 42 2.98 2.50 -20.50
CA ILE A 42 1.80 2.07 -19.77
C ILE A 42 0.83 1.41 -20.74
N ARG A 43 0.48 0.16 -20.48
CA ARG A 43 -0.52 -0.62 -21.24
C ARG A 43 -1.82 -0.69 -20.44
N ASP A 44 -2.93 -0.86 -21.13
CA ASP A 44 -4.24 -1.03 -20.47
C ASP A 44 -4.22 -2.17 -19.44
N SER A 45 -3.50 -3.26 -19.71
CA SER A 45 -3.35 -4.38 -18.77
C SER A 45 -2.63 -4.01 -17.47
N GLU A 46 -1.75 -2.99 -17.49
CA GLU A 46 -1.09 -2.48 -16.29
C GLU A 46 -2.05 -1.59 -15.48
N VAL A 47 -2.88 -0.80 -16.17
CA VAL A 47 -3.94 -0.02 -15.51
C VAL A 47 -4.97 -0.94 -14.87
N ASP A 48 -5.43 -1.96 -15.60
CA ASP A 48 -6.30 -3.02 -15.08
C ASP A 48 -5.74 -3.62 -13.80
N ARG A 49 -4.47 -4.04 -13.86
CA ARG A 49 -3.79 -4.66 -12.73
C ARG A 49 -3.67 -3.70 -11.55
N PHE A 50 -3.36 -2.43 -11.81
CA PHE A 50 -3.26 -1.42 -10.78
C PHE A 50 -4.59 -1.15 -10.09
N LEU A 51 -5.68 -1.01 -10.84
CA LEU A 51 -7.02 -0.82 -10.29
C LEU A 51 -7.53 -2.04 -9.52
N MET A 52 -7.20 -3.25 -10.00
CA MET A 52 -7.60 -4.50 -9.34
C MET A 52 -6.79 -4.77 -8.07
N PHE A 53 -5.49 -4.62 -8.14
CA PHE A 53 -4.58 -5.15 -7.13
C PHE A 53 -3.77 -4.07 -6.41
N GLY A 54 -3.89 -2.80 -6.80
CA GLY A 54 -3.15 -1.69 -6.22
C GLY A 54 -1.63 -1.75 -6.48
N ASP A 55 -1.19 -2.64 -7.38
CA ASP A 55 0.23 -2.92 -7.61
C ASP A 55 0.57 -2.93 -9.11
N VAL A 56 1.69 -2.32 -9.43
CA VAL A 56 2.29 -2.28 -10.77
C VAL A 56 3.82 -2.21 -10.62
N GLN A 57 4.55 -2.65 -11.63
CA GLN A 57 6.02 -2.57 -11.64
C GLN A 57 6.51 -1.14 -11.48
N ASP A 58 7.69 -0.95 -10.86
CA ASP A 58 8.22 0.39 -10.60
C ASP A 58 8.48 1.16 -11.90
N GLU A 59 8.97 0.50 -12.94
CA GLU A 59 9.22 1.08 -14.25
C GLU A 59 7.95 1.68 -14.90
N VAL A 60 6.82 0.99 -14.74
CA VAL A 60 5.51 1.45 -15.23
C VAL A 60 4.96 2.57 -14.37
N PHE A 61 5.08 2.44 -13.04
CA PHE A 61 4.62 3.46 -12.10
C PHE A 61 5.35 4.78 -12.30
N GLU A 62 6.67 4.73 -12.42
CA GLU A 62 7.53 5.89 -12.64
C GLU A 62 7.35 6.48 -14.04
N SER A 63 7.07 5.64 -15.05
CA SER A 63 6.67 6.12 -16.36
C SER A 63 5.39 6.96 -16.28
N ALA A 64 4.37 6.48 -15.55
CA ALA A 64 3.15 7.25 -15.32
C ALA A 64 3.38 8.56 -14.55
N LEU A 65 4.37 8.56 -13.67
CA LEU A 65 4.68 9.72 -12.84
C LEU A 65 5.47 10.80 -13.60
N PHE A 66 6.47 10.39 -14.39
CA PHE A 66 7.45 11.30 -14.99
C PHE A 66 7.22 11.62 -16.45
N THR A 67 6.77 10.67 -17.26
CA THR A 67 6.64 10.88 -18.71
C THR A 67 5.24 11.25 -19.16
N GLN A 68 4.21 10.87 -18.43
CA GLN A 68 2.79 11.01 -18.78
C GLN A 68 2.46 10.42 -20.16
N GLN A 69 3.29 9.49 -20.66
CA GLN A 69 3.06 8.81 -21.95
C GLN A 69 2.26 7.53 -21.75
N GLY A 70 1.29 7.30 -22.61
CA GLY A 70 0.43 6.12 -22.56
C GLY A 70 -0.87 6.33 -21.77
N ALA A 71 -1.49 5.22 -21.35
CA ALA A 71 -2.74 5.23 -20.61
C ALA A 71 -2.65 5.96 -19.26
N PRO A 72 -3.70 6.65 -18.83
CA PRO A 72 -3.72 7.31 -17.54
C PRO A 72 -3.70 6.27 -16.42
N LEU A 73 -2.76 6.38 -15.48
CA LEU A 73 -2.61 5.41 -14.39
C LEU A 73 -2.77 6.03 -13.00
N LEU A 74 -2.25 7.24 -12.79
CA LEU A 74 -2.13 7.81 -11.46
C LEU A 74 -3.04 9.03 -11.25
N VAL A 75 -3.66 9.07 -10.06
CA VAL A 75 -4.25 10.29 -9.50
C VAL A 75 -3.22 10.90 -8.55
N LYS A 76 -2.62 12.02 -8.94
CA LYS A 76 -1.71 12.76 -8.07
C LYS A 76 -2.54 13.60 -7.10
N ARG A 77 -2.41 13.30 -5.81
CA ARG A 77 -3.13 14.04 -4.76
C ARG A 77 -2.54 15.46 -4.62
N LYS A 78 -3.40 16.45 -4.39
CA LYS A 78 -3.02 17.87 -4.25
C LYS A 78 -1.97 18.11 -3.17
N ASP A 79 -2.02 17.33 -2.09
CA ASP A 79 -1.18 17.51 -0.92
C ASP A 79 0.26 16.96 -1.08
N ILE A 80 0.55 16.23 -2.17
CA ILE A 80 1.87 15.62 -2.40
C ILE A 80 3.00 16.64 -2.36
N SER A 81 2.84 17.75 -3.09
CA SER A 81 3.89 18.79 -3.14
C SER A 81 4.10 19.46 -1.78
N THR A 82 3.04 19.69 -1.03
CA THR A 82 3.11 20.25 0.32
C THR A 82 3.80 19.28 1.27
N ALA A 83 3.42 18.00 1.25
CA ALA A 83 4.04 16.97 2.09
C ALA A 83 5.54 16.79 1.80
N ILE A 84 5.95 16.83 0.52
CA ILE A 84 7.36 16.78 0.13
C ILE A 84 8.11 18.01 0.67
N ASN A 85 7.58 19.22 0.47
CA ASN A 85 8.21 20.44 0.96
C ASN A 85 8.33 20.47 2.49
N THR A 86 7.33 19.98 3.19
CA THR A 86 7.33 19.80 4.65
C THR A 86 8.46 18.85 5.08
N ALA A 87 8.60 17.71 4.42
CA ALA A 87 9.69 16.77 4.70
C ALA A 87 11.07 17.39 4.39
N ILE A 88 11.21 18.09 3.24
CA ILE A 88 12.45 18.80 2.88
C ILE A 88 12.77 19.92 3.89
N SER A 89 11.79 20.53 4.52
CA SER A 89 12.02 21.55 5.56
C SER A 89 12.49 20.97 6.90
N GLY A 90 12.61 19.64 7.02
CA GLY A 90 13.17 18.97 8.20
C GLY A 90 12.10 18.42 9.15
N ASN A 91 10.83 18.40 8.75
CA ASN A 91 9.75 17.87 9.57
C ASN A 91 9.47 16.39 9.24
N ASN A 92 9.07 15.63 10.24
CA ASN A 92 8.52 14.30 10.03
C ASN A 92 7.08 14.42 9.51
N VAL A 93 6.69 13.53 8.61
CA VAL A 93 5.38 13.58 7.94
C VAL A 93 4.59 12.31 8.21
N ALA A 94 3.31 12.45 8.54
CA ALA A 94 2.38 11.33 8.67
C ALA A 94 1.26 11.44 7.62
N ILE A 95 1.17 10.43 6.75
CA ILE A 95 0.10 10.30 5.75
C ILE A 95 -1.00 9.43 6.34
N LEU A 96 -2.14 10.04 6.58
CA LEU A 96 -3.27 9.42 7.24
C LEU A 96 -4.45 9.28 6.26
N GLY A 97 -5.24 8.26 6.46
CA GLY A 97 -6.45 8.08 5.66
C GLY A 97 -7.03 6.70 5.88
N ASP A 98 -8.29 6.56 5.54
CA ASP A 98 -8.99 5.31 5.67
C ASP A 98 -8.46 4.24 4.72
N PHE A 99 -8.92 3.04 4.96
CA PHE A 99 -8.57 1.88 4.16
C PHE A 99 -8.85 2.12 2.67
N GLY A 100 -7.88 1.78 1.80
CA GLY A 100 -8.06 1.88 0.34
C GLY A 100 -8.01 3.28 -0.27
N ASN A 101 -7.73 4.34 0.49
CA ASN A 101 -7.66 5.72 -0.02
C ASN A 101 -6.30 6.09 -0.63
N GLY A 102 -5.42 5.11 -0.88
CA GLY A 102 -4.22 5.30 -1.68
C GLY A 102 -2.98 5.78 -0.91
N LYS A 103 -2.90 5.55 0.41
CA LYS A 103 -1.71 5.90 1.24
C LYS A 103 -0.41 5.35 0.67
N THR A 104 -0.37 4.06 0.36
CA THR A 104 0.82 3.40 -0.23
C THR A 104 1.20 4.04 -1.58
N VAL A 105 0.22 4.40 -2.40
CA VAL A 105 0.45 5.11 -3.68
C VAL A 105 1.02 6.50 -3.41
N PHE A 106 0.49 7.22 -2.44
CA PHE A 106 0.98 8.53 -2.02
C PHE A 106 2.45 8.46 -1.58
N LEU A 107 2.79 7.50 -0.69
CA LEU A 107 4.18 7.26 -0.27
C LEU A 107 5.07 6.93 -1.47
N ARG A 108 4.59 6.09 -2.40
CA ARG A 108 5.35 5.69 -3.58
C ARG A 108 5.65 6.89 -4.49
N ILE A 109 4.68 7.78 -4.70
CA ILE A 109 4.90 9.03 -5.44
C ILE A 109 5.95 9.90 -4.73
N MET A 110 5.84 10.09 -3.42
CA MET A 110 6.82 10.88 -2.64
C MET A 110 8.23 10.28 -2.75
N LYS A 111 8.36 8.95 -2.60
CA LYS A 111 9.65 8.24 -2.74
C LYS A 111 10.31 8.52 -4.09
N SER A 112 9.55 8.33 -5.17
CA SER A 112 10.06 8.52 -6.53
C SER A 112 10.46 9.97 -6.78
N LEU A 113 9.67 10.95 -6.32
CA LEU A 113 9.96 12.37 -6.50
C LEU A 113 11.17 12.83 -5.68
N LEU A 114 11.33 12.38 -4.43
CA LEU A 114 12.49 12.70 -3.61
C LEU A 114 13.78 12.03 -4.15
N SER A 115 13.67 10.78 -4.60
CA SER A 115 14.80 10.09 -5.23
C SER A 115 15.22 10.77 -6.55
N GLN A 116 14.26 11.25 -7.35
CA GLN A 116 14.54 12.01 -8.57
C GLN A 116 15.27 13.34 -8.27
N GLN A 117 14.99 13.96 -7.13
CA GLN A 117 15.68 15.18 -6.67
C GLN A 117 17.08 14.90 -6.09
N GLY A 118 17.53 13.65 -6.08
CA GLY A 118 18.85 13.25 -5.61
C GLY A 118 18.96 12.99 -4.10
N PHE A 119 17.86 12.99 -3.37
CA PHE A 119 17.88 12.66 -1.94
C PHE A 119 18.08 11.16 -1.69
N ASN A 120 18.71 10.82 -0.57
CA ASN A 120 18.76 9.45 -0.11
C ASN A 120 17.40 9.05 0.46
N VAL A 121 16.77 8.08 -0.19
CA VAL A 121 15.44 7.57 0.17
C VAL A 121 15.56 6.12 0.58
N TYR A 122 14.99 5.77 1.72
CA TYR A 122 14.98 4.42 2.26
C TYR A 122 13.57 3.97 2.54
N THR A 123 13.32 2.67 2.46
CA THR A 123 12.03 2.05 2.78
C THR A 123 12.22 0.92 3.76
N VAL A 124 11.44 0.90 4.82
CA VAL A 124 11.37 -0.23 5.74
C VAL A 124 10.46 -1.28 5.12
N GLU A 125 11.03 -2.43 4.75
CA GLU A 125 10.25 -3.52 4.11
C GLU A 125 9.77 -4.57 5.12
N ASN A 126 10.46 -4.72 6.25
CA ASN A 126 10.18 -5.77 7.22
C ASN A 126 10.30 -5.26 8.66
N SER A 127 9.55 -5.86 9.57
CA SER A 127 9.71 -5.69 11.02
C SER A 127 10.71 -6.71 11.57
N ASP A 128 11.96 -6.67 11.11
CA ASP A 128 13.00 -7.59 11.54
C ASP A 128 13.91 -6.94 12.61
N GLU A 129 14.64 -7.76 13.37
CA GLU A 129 15.56 -7.31 14.43
C GLU A 129 16.68 -6.39 13.89
N PHE A 130 17.03 -6.52 12.62
CA PHE A 130 18.05 -5.70 11.94
C PHE A 130 17.63 -4.25 11.64
N ASN A 131 16.36 -3.90 11.78
CA ASN A 131 15.89 -2.53 11.52
C ASN A 131 16.60 -1.47 12.39
N LEU A 132 16.95 -1.81 13.63
CA LEU A 132 17.61 -0.88 14.53
C LEU A 132 19.08 -0.66 14.15
N GLU A 133 19.79 -1.72 13.75
CA GLU A 133 21.18 -1.64 13.27
C GLU A 133 21.26 -0.85 11.95
N ASP A 134 20.34 -1.12 11.03
CA ASP A 134 20.24 -0.38 9.77
C ASP A 134 19.98 1.11 10.02
N LEU A 135 19.06 1.43 10.93
CA LEU A 135 18.76 2.82 11.29
C LEU A 135 19.98 3.52 11.91
N GLN A 136 20.73 2.83 12.79
CA GLN A 136 21.97 3.35 13.34
C GLN A 136 23.00 3.63 12.24
N THR A 137 23.16 2.69 11.30
CA THR A 137 24.08 2.81 10.16
C THR A 137 23.73 4.02 9.28
N ILE A 138 22.44 4.23 9.01
CA ILE A 138 21.97 5.39 8.24
C ILE A 138 22.18 6.68 9.04
N ALA A 139 21.95 6.66 10.37
CA ALA A 139 22.13 7.81 11.24
C ALA A 139 23.59 8.23 11.40
N ASP A 140 24.52 7.28 11.34
CA ASP A 140 25.96 7.55 11.40
C ASP A 140 26.49 8.13 10.07
N SER A 141 25.73 7.98 8.99
CA SER A 141 26.05 8.67 7.73
C SER A 141 25.66 10.14 7.84
N SER A 142 26.54 11.04 7.37
CA SER A 142 26.27 12.49 7.40
C SER A 142 25.24 12.95 6.36
N ASN A 143 24.72 12.03 5.55
CA ASN A 143 23.89 12.34 4.39
C ASN A 143 22.44 12.54 4.77
N ARG A 144 21.81 13.58 4.20
CA ARG A 144 20.37 13.78 4.36
C ARG A 144 19.58 12.63 3.80
N ALA A 145 18.65 12.07 4.59
CA ALA A 145 17.88 10.91 4.24
C ALA A 145 16.41 11.02 4.63
N PHE A 146 15.56 10.33 3.86
CA PHE A 146 14.14 10.15 4.15
C PHE A 146 13.84 8.66 4.31
N ILE A 147 13.25 8.27 5.45
CA ILE A 147 12.89 6.88 5.74
C ILE A 147 11.37 6.75 5.67
N PHE A 148 10.90 5.91 4.76
CA PHE A 148 9.50 5.64 4.52
C PHE A 148 9.05 4.39 5.26
N ILE A 149 7.96 4.50 6.03
CA ILE A 149 7.38 3.40 6.78
C ILE A 149 5.88 3.36 6.50
N ASP A 150 5.43 2.38 5.71
CA ASP A 150 4.00 2.09 5.53
C ASP A 150 3.52 1.20 6.69
N SER A 151 2.27 1.38 7.14
CA SER A 151 1.71 0.66 8.29
C SER A 151 2.61 0.76 9.53
N TYR A 152 2.99 1.98 9.89
CA TYR A 152 4.00 2.24 10.92
C TYR A 152 3.64 1.68 12.31
N GLU A 153 2.39 1.33 12.55
CA GLU A 153 1.95 0.65 13.78
C GLU A 153 2.64 -0.70 14.00
N GLN A 154 3.21 -1.27 12.95
CA GLN A 154 3.99 -2.52 13.01
C GLN A 154 5.46 -2.26 13.37
N HIS A 155 5.90 -1.00 13.37
CA HIS A 155 7.30 -0.58 13.53
C HIS A 155 7.53 0.39 14.69
N LEU A 156 6.72 0.30 15.75
CA LEU A 156 6.75 1.26 16.86
C LEU A 156 8.10 1.25 17.62
N GLU A 157 8.78 0.13 17.67
CA GLU A 157 10.10 0.03 18.30
C GLU A 157 11.14 0.82 17.51
N LEU A 158 11.14 0.68 16.17
CA LEU A 158 12.02 1.46 15.27
C LEU A 158 11.77 2.97 15.43
N ILE A 159 10.51 3.39 15.52
CA ILE A 159 10.15 4.81 15.67
C ILE A 159 10.63 5.34 17.04
N ARG A 160 10.52 4.57 18.11
CA ARG A 160 11.04 4.95 19.42
C ARG A 160 12.57 5.06 19.40
N PHE A 161 13.25 4.10 18.80
CA PHE A 161 14.70 4.14 18.64
C PHE A 161 15.15 5.34 17.80
N PHE A 162 14.44 5.68 16.72
CA PHE A 162 14.67 6.91 15.95
C PHE A 162 14.55 8.16 16.83
N TYR A 163 13.55 8.21 17.70
CA TYR A 163 13.38 9.33 18.62
C TYR A 163 14.58 9.45 19.59
N ASP A 164 15.03 8.34 20.14
CA ASP A 164 16.16 8.30 21.07
C ASP A 164 17.47 8.72 20.40
N LEU A 165 17.70 8.33 19.15
CA LEU A 165 18.85 8.76 18.33
C LEU A 165 18.77 10.24 17.94
N SER A 166 17.57 10.75 17.75
CA SER A 166 17.32 12.16 17.34
C SER A 166 18.20 12.66 16.17
N PRO A 167 18.33 11.95 15.05
CA PRO A 167 19.21 12.32 13.95
C PRO A 167 18.63 13.53 13.21
N LYS A 168 19.39 14.65 13.15
CA LYS A 168 18.92 15.93 12.58
C LYS A 168 18.81 15.93 11.05
N HIS A 169 19.49 15.00 10.40
CA HIS A 169 19.56 14.90 8.93
C HIS A 169 18.64 13.83 8.34
N ILE A 170 17.87 13.14 9.18
CA ILE A 170 16.93 12.12 8.76
C ILE A 170 15.50 12.54 9.11
N ASN A 171 14.58 12.38 8.17
CA ASN A 171 13.16 12.60 8.41
C ASN A 171 12.37 11.32 8.15
N LEU A 172 11.39 11.05 9.02
CA LEU A 172 10.44 9.97 8.84
C LEU A 172 9.25 10.42 8.00
N ILE A 173 8.84 9.56 7.06
CA ILE A 173 7.60 9.71 6.30
C ILE A 173 6.80 8.43 6.53
N LEU A 174 5.74 8.57 7.31
CA LEU A 174 4.96 7.47 7.85
C LEU A 174 3.59 7.40 7.18
N ALA A 175 3.00 6.21 7.11
CA ALA A 175 1.60 6.07 6.76
C ALA A 175 0.89 5.06 7.66
N THR A 176 -0.36 5.34 7.98
CA THR A 176 -1.28 4.40 8.66
C THR A 176 -2.72 4.87 8.51
N ARG A 177 -3.66 4.10 9.06
CA ARG A 177 -5.08 4.51 9.15
C ARG A 177 -5.26 5.63 10.17
N SER A 178 -6.18 6.56 9.91
CA SER A 178 -6.51 7.67 10.80
C SER A 178 -6.85 7.17 12.21
N SER A 179 -7.73 6.18 12.34
CA SER A 179 -8.13 5.59 13.63
C SER A 179 -6.98 4.89 14.37
N THR A 180 -6.06 4.28 13.64
CA THR A 180 -4.87 3.65 14.22
C THR A 180 -3.89 4.70 14.72
N HIS A 181 -3.69 5.78 13.93
CA HIS A 181 -2.86 6.91 14.30
C HIS A 181 -3.34 7.57 15.60
N GLU A 182 -4.62 7.93 15.68
CA GLU A 182 -5.22 8.54 16.86
C GLU A 182 -4.97 7.73 18.15
N ARG A 183 -5.05 6.41 18.04
CA ARG A 183 -4.82 5.50 19.16
C ARG A 183 -3.34 5.42 19.57
N ILE A 184 -2.41 5.48 18.64
CA ILE A 184 -0.97 5.23 18.86
C ILE A 184 -0.23 6.54 19.13
N ARG A 185 -0.60 7.63 18.47
CA ARG A 185 0.06 8.94 18.57
C ARG A 185 0.38 9.38 20.00
N PRO A 186 -0.53 9.24 21.00
CA PRO A 186 -0.23 9.64 22.36
C PRO A 186 0.96 8.89 23.02
N SER A 187 1.32 7.72 22.47
CA SER A 187 2.45 6.91 22.96
C SER A 187 3.76 7.21 22.25
N LEU A 188 3.74 8.09 21.23
CA LEU A 188 4.90 8.50 20.45
C LEU A 188 5.32 9.91 20.88
N ASN A 189 6.61 10.07 21.20
CA ASN A 189 7.18 11.37 21.57
C ASN A 189 7.69 12.17 20.36
N ILE A 190 7.19 11.87 19.16
CA ILE A 190 7.62 12.51 17.90
C ILE A 190 6.49 13.40 17.40
N ASN A 191 6.85 14.60 16.94
CA ASN A 191 5.94 15.48 16.22
C ASN A 191 5.92 15.12 14.74
N PHE A 192 4.72 15.08 14.19
CA PHE A 192 4.46 14.85 12.78
C PHE A 192 3.58 15.97 12.21
N ASP A 193 3.87 16.40 11.00
CA ASP A 193 2.92 17.15 10.19
C ASP A 193 2.00 16.14 9.50
N GLU A 194 0.70 16.22 9.80
CA GLU A 194 -0.30 15.23 9.40
C GLU A 194 -1.00 15.66 8.10
N PHE A 195 -1.08 14.73 7.15
CA PHE A 195 -1.80 14.87 5.88
C PHE A 195 -2.88 13.80 5.79
N VAL A 196 -4.14 14.22 5.82
CA VAL A 196 -5.29 13.32 5.71
C VAL A 196 -5.74 13.26 4.26
N ILE A 197 -5.74 12.06 3.67
CA ILE A 197 -6.00 11.85 2.23
C ILE A 197 -7.30 11.09 1.96
N ASP A 198 -8.35 11.33 2.73
CA ASP A 198 -9.59 10.55 2.62
C ASP A 198 -10.40 10.88 1.38
N GLU A 199 -10.59 12.16 1.04
CA GLU A 199 -11.43 12.59 -0.06
C GLU A 199 -10.61 13.09 -1.26
N LEU A 200 -11.12 12.82 -2.46
CA LEU A 200 -10.61 13.39 -3.70
C LEU A 200 -11.21 14.78 -3.92
N ASP A 201 -10.40 15.74 -4.34
CA ASP A 201 -10.93 17.01 -4.84
C ASP A 201 -11.52 16.85 -6.27
N ARG A 202 -12.09 17.92 -6.81
CA ARG A 202 -12.74 17.85 -8.12
C ARG A 202 -11.77 17.50 -9.26
N VAL A 203 -10.54 17.98 -9.22
CA VAL A 203 -9.53 17.71 -10.26
C VAL A 203 -9.08 16.25 -10.17
N GLU A 204 -8.89 15.76 -8.96
CA GLU A 204 -8.55 14.37 -8.69
C GLU A 204 -9.68 13.42 -9.11
N VAL A 205 -10.95 13.77 -8.83
CA VAL A 205 -12.12 13.00 -9.31
C VAL A 205 -12.19 12.99 -10.83
N ASP A 206 -11.98 14.14 -11.49
CA ASP A 206 -11.97 14.22 -12.96
C ASP A 206 -10.92 13.27 -13.56
N ARG A 207 -9.71 13.30 -12.99
CA ARG A 207 -8.62 12.39 -13.40
C ARG A 207 -8.94 10.93 -13.14
N PHE A 208 -9.58 10.62 -12.02
CA PHE A 208 -9.97 9.25 -11.68
C PHE A 208 -11.05 8.72 -12.65
N VAL A 209 -12.01 9.57 -13.04
CA VAL A 209 -13.00 9.23 -14.09
C VAL A 209 -12.29 8.90 -15.41
N GLU A 210 -11.29 9.69 -15.82
CA GLU A 210 -10.52 9.42 -17.04
C GLU A 210 -9.84 8.05 -17.01
N ILE A 211 -9.22 7.68 -15.87
CA ILE A 211 -8.59 6.37 -15.71
C ILE A 211 -9.61 5.24 -15.85
N ILE A 212 -10.78 5.38 -15.22
CA ILE A 212 -11.82 4.34 -15.27
C ILE A 212 -12.45 4.27 -16.67
N ASP A 213 -12.61 5.40 -17.36
CA ASP A 213 -13.14 5.47 -18.71
C ASP A 213 -12.21 4.78 -19.72
N ASP A 214 -10.91 5.02 -19.60
CA ASP A 214 -9.89 4.47 -20.49
C ASP A 214 -9.89 2.94 -20.49
N VAL A 215 -10.04 2.33 -19.31
CA VAL A 215 -10.09 0.86 -19.17
C VAL A 215 -11.51 0.26 -19.26
N GLY A 216 -12.54 1.10 -19.34
CA GLY A 216 -13.92 0.66 -19.47
C GLY A 216 -14.50 -0.09 -18.26
N PHE A 217 -14.07 0.22 -17.04
CA PHE A 217 -14.45 -0.51 -15.83
C PHE A 217 -15.73 0.01 -15.14
N TRP A 218 -16.53 0.78 -15.87
CA TRP A 218 -17.86 1.12 -15.37
C TRP A 218 -18.82 -0.07 -15.46
N ASP A 219 -19.76 -0.12 -14.53
CA ASP A 219 -20.88 -1.04 -14.67
C ASP A 219 -21.74 -0.68 -15.90
N SER A 220 -22.60 -1.62 -16.34
CA SER A 220 -23.41 -1.45 -17.55
C SER A 220 -24.33 -0.21 -17.51
N LYS A 221 -24.70 0.28 -16.33
CA LYS A 221 -25.52 1.48 -16.15
C LYS A 221 -24.69 2.75 -16.22
N SER A 222 -23.48 2.70 -15.66
CA SER A 222 -22.59 3.86 -15.60
C SER A 222 -21.79 4.10 -16.86
N THR A 223 -21.58 3.05 -17.70
CA THR A 223 -20.87 3.16 -18.98
C THR A 223 -21.48 4.19 -19.93
N THR A 224 -22.81 4.32 -19.94
CA THR A 224 -23.55 5.25 -20.83
C THR A 224 -23.70 6.67 -20.27
N LEU A 225 -23.22 6.91 -19.07
CA LEU A 225 -23.33 8.23 -18.42
C LEU A 225 -22.36 9.24 -19.03
N SER A 226 -22.74 10.53 -19.04
CA SER A 226 -21.79 11.60 -19.38
C SER A 226 -20.68 11.71 -18.33
N LYS A 227 -19.58 12.36 -18.68
CA LYS A 227 -18.44 12.58 -17.77
C LYS A 227 -18.91 13.29 -16.49
N GLU A 228 -19.78 14.29 -16.60
CA GLU A 228 -20.34 15.05 -15.47
C GLU A 228 -21.18 14.16 -14.55
N ALA A 229 -21.96 13.24 -15.15
CA ALA A 229 -22.76 12.29 -14.37
C ALA A 229 -21.88 11.28 -13.64
N LYS A 230 -20.76 10.82 -14.23
CA LYS A 230 -19.77 9.99 -13.60
C LYS A 230 -19.05 10.71 -12.46
N ILE A 231 -18.65 11.96 -12.66
CA ILE A 231 -18.12 12.82 -11.59
C ILE A 231 -19.12 12.94 -10.45
N SER A 232 -20.41 13.21 -10.78
CA SER A 232 -21.47 13.30 -9.76
C SER A 232 -21.71 11.98 -9.03
N LEU A 233 -21.53 10.85 -9.69
CA LEU A 233 -21.58 9.52 -9.08
C LEU A 233 -20.51 9.38 -8.01
N ILE A 234 -19.25 9.67 -8.33
CA ILE A 234 -18.14 9.58 -7.39
C ILE A 234 -18.31 10.58 -6.24
N THR A 235 -18.65 11.83 -6.53
CA THR A 235 -18.71 12.88 -5.50
C THR A 235 -19.90 12.72 -4.55
N LYS A 236 -21.09 12.30 -5.06
CA LYS A 236 -22.32 12.25 -4.25
C LYS A 236 -22.65 10.87 -3.71
N ARG A 237 -22.27 9.81 -4.42
CA ARG A 237 -22.65 8.45 -4.04
C ARG A 237 -21.49 7.70 -3.40
N HIS A 238 -20.25 8.05 -3.76
CA HIS A 238 -19.06 7.47 -3.20
C HIS A 238 -18.28 8.45 -2.30
N ASP A 239 -18.92 9.56 -1.90
CA ASP A 239 -18.37 10.57 -0.98
C ASP A 239 -16.95 11.03 -1.36
N SER A 240 -16.64 11.11 -2.67
CA SER A 240 -15.32 11.41 -3.21
C SER A 240 -14.21 10.44 -2.73
N GLN A 241 -14.56 9.24 -2.26
CA GLN A 241 -13.59 8.28 -1.75
C GLN A 241 -13.15 7.28 -2.84
N ILE A 242 -11.84 7.12 -2.98
CA ILE A 242 -11.24 6.12 -3.90
C ILE A 242 -11.73 4.72 -3.55
N GLN A 243 -11.74 4.38 -2.27
CA GLN A 243 -12.17 3.08 -1.76
C GLN A 243 -13.57 2.68 -2.27
N GLN A 244 -14.55 3.54 -2.08
CA GLN A 244 -15.93 3.24 -2.46
C GLN A 244 -16.07 3.08 -3.97
N THR A 245 -15.36 3.91 -4.74
CA THR A 245 -15.36 3.82 -6.19
C THR A 245 -14.70 2.53 -6.67
N LEU A 246 -13.54 2.15 -6.12
CA LEU A 246 -12.85 0.90 -6.45
C LEU A 246 -13.69 -0.34 -6.08
N LEU A 247 -14.35 -0.34 -4.92
CA LEU A 247 -15.25 -1.42 -4.54
C LEU A 247 -16.43 -1.55 -5.53
N SER A 248 -16.96 -0.43 -6.03
CA SER A 248 -17.99 -0.45 -7.06
C SER A 248 -17.47 -1.03 -8.38
N ILE A 249 -16.26 -0.64 -8.81
CA ILE A 249 -15.60 -1.19 -10.01
C ILE A 249 -15.37 -2.69 -9.86
N LEU A 250 -14.88 -3.16 -8.71
CA LEU A 250 -14.64 -4.59 -8.45
C LEU A 250 -15.92 -5.43 -8.42
N GLN A 251 -17.09 -4.80 -8.38
CA GLN A 251 -18.41 -5.44 -8.54
C GLN A 251 -18.91 -5.45 -9.99
N ALA A 252 -18.22 -4.78 -10.92
CA ALA A 252 -18.60 -4.77 -12.33
C ALA A 252 -18.52 -6.21 -12.91
N PRO A 253 -19.48 -6.63 -13.77
CA PRO A 253 -19.56 -8.03 -14.25
C PRO A 253 -18.28 -8.54 -14.90
N GLN A 254 -17.58 -7.71 -15.67
CA GLN A 254 -16.31 -8.07 -16.30
C GLN A 254 -15.21 -8.33 -15.27
N MET A 255 -15.18 -7.55 -14.19
CA MET A 255 -14.21 -7.72 -13.12
C MET A 255 -14.50 -8.98 -12.30
N VAL A 256 -15.77 -9.21 -11.96
CA VAL A 256 -16.22 -10.41 -11.28
C VAL A 256 -15.89 -11.66 -12.12
N SER A 257 -16.16 -11.63 -13.43
CA SER A 257 -15.81 -12.72 -14.35
C SER A 257 -14.31 -13.02 -14.37
N ARG A 258 -13.47 -11.98 -14.43
CA ARG A 258 -12.00 -12.12 -14.43
C ARG A 258 -11.49 -12.73 -13.13
N VAL A 259 -11.99 -12.24 -12.00
CA VAL A 259 -11.66 -12.78 -10.67
C VAL A 259 -12.13 -14.24 -10.54
N ASN A 260 -13.34 -14.56 -11.00
CA ASN A 260 -13.84 -15.94 -10.99
C ASN A 260 -12.92 -16.88 -11.76
N SER A 261 -12.46 -16.47 -12.95
CA SER A 261 -11.53 -17.28 -13.75
C SER A 261 -10.23 -17.60 -13.01
N LEU A 262 -9.69 -16.66 -12.22
CA LEU A 262 -8.52 -16.90 -11.37
C LEU A 262 -8.82 -17.88 -10.24
N LEU A 263 -10.00 -17.75 -9.63
CA LEU A 263 -10.39 -18.60 -8.49
C LEU A 263 -10.78 -20.00 -8.89
N ASP A 264 -11.30 -20.23 -10.09
CA ASP A 264 -11.73 -21.55 -10.57
C ASP A 264 -10.59 -22.57 -10.52
N SER A 265 -9.36 -22.15 -10.83
CA SER A 265 -8.18 -23.02 -10.74
C SER A 265 -7.83 -23.34 -9.28
N LEU A 266 -8.05 -22.40 -8.38
CA LEU A 266 -7.65 -22.45 -6.97
C LEU A 266 -8.70 -23.14 -6.09
N PHE A 267 -9.98 -23.06 -6.45
CA PHE A 267 -11.10 -23.62 -5.66
C PHE A 267 -11.39 -25.10 -5.92
N LYS A 268 -10.59 -25.76 -6.76
CA LYS A 268 -10.75 -27.21 -7.05
C LYS A 268 -10.66 -28.07 -5.79
N LYS A 269 -9.84 -27.67 -4.82
CA LYS A 269 -9.68 -28.36 -3.53
C LYS A 269 -10.34 -27.55 -2.42
N LYS A 270 -11.16 -28.18 -1.58
CA LYS A 270 -11.82 -27.54 -0.44
C LYS A 270 -10.80 -26.94 0.54
N SER A 271 -9.68 -27.63 0.77
CA SER A 271 -8.60 -27.13 1.65
C SER A 271 -7.97 -25.86 1.10
N THR A 272 -7.66 -25.82 -0.20
CA THR A 272 -7.10 -24.61 -0.85
C THR A 272 -8.07 -23.44 -0.82
N LYS A 273 -9.37 -23.69 -1.06
CA LYS A 273 -10.41 -22.66 -0.91
C LYS A 273 -10.43 -22.06 0.50
N LYS A 274 -10.31 -22.91 1.54
CA LYS A 274 -10.26 -22.46 2.94
C LYS A 274 -8.99 -21.65 3.23
N THR A 275 -7.83 -22.06 2.70
CA THR A 275 -6.58 -21.31 2.80
C THR A 275 -6.70 -19.93 2.18
N ILE A 276 -7.24 -19.83 0.95
CA ILE A 276 -7.43 -18.55 0.24
C ILE A 276 -8.43 -17.65 0.98
N PHE A 277 -9.52 -18.23 1.52
CA PHE A 277 -10.44 -17.48 2.37
C PHE A 277 -9.72 -16.86 3.58
N SER A 278 -8.96 -17.69 4.31
CA SER A 278 -8.21 -17.25 5.49
C SER A 278 -7.20 -16.13 5.16
N MET A 279 -6.49 -16.26 4.04
CA MET A 279 -5.56 -15.22 3.58
C MET A 279 -6.28 -13.91 3.23
N ASN A 280 -7.41 -13.99 2.52
CA ASN A 280 -8.19 -12.79 2.19
C ASN A 280 -8.81 -12.16 3.45
N LEU A 281 -9.24 -12.95 4.43
CA LEU A 281 -9.77 -12.44 5.69
C LEU A 281 -8.69 -11.68 6.47
N LEU A 282 -7.50 -12.25 6.63
CA LEU A 282 -6.37 -11.57 7.27
C LEU A 282 -5.99 -10.30 6.51
N SER A 283 -5.93 -10.36 5.18
CA SER A 283 -5.62 -9.20 4.34
C SER A 283 -6.68 -8.10 4.45
N ALA A 284 -7.97 -8.45 4.48
CA ALA A 284 -9.05 -7.49 4.65
C ALA A 284 -8.97 -6.73 5.98
N MET A 285 -8.34 -7.34 6.99
CA MET A 285 -8.08 -6.73 8.30
C MET A 285 -6.71 -6.05 8.39
N ASP A 286 -5.92 -6.02 7.30
CA ASP A 286 -4.50 -5.62 7.27
C ASP A 286 -3.64 -6.38 8.30
N TYR A 287 -3.98 -7.64 8.53
CA TYR A 287 -3.23 -8.50 9.43
C TYR A 287 -2.10 -9.22 8.66
N PRO A 288 -0.92 -9.40 9.26
CA PRO A 288 0.21 -10.05 8.59
C PRO A 288 -0.12 -11.46 8.11
N LEU A 289 0.24 -11.78 6.85
CA LEU A 289 0.00 -13.09 6.24
C LEU A 289 1.11 -14.09 6.62
N GLN A 290 1.21 -14.43 7.89
CA GLN A 290 2.18 -15.42 8.37
C GLN A 290 1.73 -16.84 8.01
N PRO A 291 2.60 -17.68 7.37
CA PRO A 291 2.25 -19.03 6.96
C PRO A 291 1.74 -19.93 8.10
N SER A 292 2.33 -19.80 9.29
CA SER A 292 1.91 -20.54 10.48
C SER A 292 0.47 -20.20 10.90
N LEU A 293 0.15 -18.92 10.95
CA LEU A 293 -1.18 -18.45 11.29
C LEU A 293 -2.21 -18.86 10.24
N ILE A 294 -1.87 -18.71 8.94
CA ILE A 294 -2.73 -19.14 7.84
C ILE A 294 -3.02 -20.64 7.93
N SER A 295 -1.99 -21.45 8.13
CA SER A 295 -2.15 -22.91 8.30
C SER A 295 -3.04 -23.25 9.49
N GLU A 296 -2.86 -22.54 10.59
CA GLU A 296 -3.64 -22.73 11.80
C GLU A 296 -5.12 -22.41 11.60
N ILE A 297 -5.46 -21.19 11.12
CA ILE A 297 -6.87 -20.79 10.97
C ILE A 297 -7.57 -21.49 9.81
N SER A 298 -6.84 -21.88 8.75
CA SER A 298 -7.40 -22.68 7.65
C SER A 298 -7.46 -24.17 7.94
N GLU A 299 -6.85 -24.64 9.04
CA GLU A 299 -6.80 -26.06 9.47
C GLU A 299 -6.21 -26.99 8.42
N ASN A 300 -5.26 -26.50 7.64
CA ASN A 300 -4.55 -27.30 6.64
C ASN A 300 -3.18 -26.67 6.33
N ASN A 301 -2.33 -27.44 5.64
CA ASN A 301 -0.95 -27.06 5.31
C ASN A 301 -0.77 -26.68 3.83
N ASP A 302 -1.83 -26.31 3.11
CA ASP A 302 -1.73 -26.00 1.68
C ASP A 302 -0.84 -24.78 1.41
N ILE A 303 -0.76 -23.82 2.35
CA ILE A 303 0.12 -22.65 2.27
C ILE A 303 1.61 -23.01 2.14
N TYR A 304 2.03 -24.19 2.59
CA TYR A 304 3.41 -24.66 2.50
C TYR A 304 3.71 -25.46 1.22
N LYS A 305 2.65 -25.86 0.47
CA LYS A 305 2.82 -26.68 -0.73
C LYS A 305 3.27 -25.84 -1.93
N SER A 306 4.27 -26.32 -2.65
CA SER A 306 4.75 -25.70 -3.89
C SER A 306 3.63 -25.61 -4.94
N GLU A 307 2.74 -26.62 -5.00
CA GLU A 307 1.59 -26.62 -5.89
C GLU A 307 0.73 -25.34 -5.79
N LEU A 308 0.54 -24.80 -4.57
CA LEU A 308 -0.17 -23.56 -4.36
C LEU A 308 0.74 -22.35 -4.59
N ARG A 309 1.94 -22.37 -4.01
CA ARG A 309 2.88 -21.23 -4.07
C ARG A 309 3.33 -20.90 -5.49
N ASP A 310 3.47 -21.93 -6.35
CA ASP A 310 3.91 -21.76 -7.72
C ASP A 310 2.77 -21.57 -8.72
N ASN A 311 1.53 -21.68 -8.26
CA ASN A 311 0.37 -21.46 -9.09
C ASN A 311 0.34 -20.01 -9.60
N PRO A 312 0.25 -19.77 -10.93
CA PRO A 312 0.23 -18.44 -11.51
C PRO A 312 -0.93 -17.56 -11.03
N ASP A 313 -2.12 -18.16 -10.84
CA ASP A 313 -3.32 -17.45 -10.39
C ASP A 313 -3.18 -17.03 -8.92
N PHE A 314 -2.56 -17.89 -8.09
CA PHE A 314 -2.24 -17.55 -6.71
C PHE A 314 -1.25 -16.37 -6.64
N LYS A 315 -0.21 -16.36 -7.49
CA LYS A 315 0.76 -15.27 -7.58
C LYS A 315 0.17 -13.95 -8.10
N GLN A 316 -0.99 -14.00 -8.78
CA GLN A 316 -1.71 -12.78 -9.14
C GLN A 316 -2.44 -12.15 -7.94
N LEU A 317 -2.90 -12.95 -6.99
CA LEU A 317 -3.62 -12.49 -5.80
C LEU A 317 -2.67 -12.09 -4.66
N PHE A 318 -1.56 -12.80 -4.50
CA PHE A 318 -0.62 -12.62 -3.39
C PHE A 318 0.82 -12.50 -3.87
N ASN A 319 1.58 -11.63 -3.23
CA ASN A 319 3.03 -11.57 -3.42
C ASN A 319 3.72 -12.54 -2.48
N ILE A 320 4.77 -13.20 -3.00
CA ILE A 320 5.65 -14.06 -2.21
C ILE A 320 7.07 -13.55 -2.37
N ARG A 321 7.64 -12.99 -1.30
CA ARG A 321 9.03 -12.53 -1.27
C ARG A 321 9.73 -13.13 -0.06
N SER A 322 10.84 -13.81 -0.27
CA SER A 322 11.66 -14.44 0.80
C SER A 322 10.83 -15.28 1.80
N GLY A 323 9.84 -16.02 1.28
CA GLY A 323 8.95 -16.86 2.12
C GLY A 323 7.84 -16.12 2.87
N LYS A 324 7.80 -14.80 2.80
CA LYS A 324 6.72 -13.97 3.35
C LYS A 324 5.61 -13.76 2.32
N PHE A 325 4.37 -13.72 2.79
CA PHE A 325 3.20 -13.47 1.95
C PHE A 325 2.67 -12.08 2.24
N THR A 326 2.36 -11.35 1.19
CA THR A 326 1.63 -10.09 1.29
C THR A 326 0.46 -10.08 0.32
N SER A 327 -0.65 -9.50 0.73
CA SER A 327 -1.75 -9.23 -0.20
C SER A 327 -1.33 -8.12 -1.16
N ARG A 328 -1.80 -8.22 -2.38
CA ARG A 328 -1.64 -7.11 -3.34
C ARG A 328 -2.57 -5.96 -3.02
N SER A 329 -3.78 -6.26 -2.56
CA SER A 329 -4.78 -5.26 -2.21
C SER A 329 -5.78 -5.83 -1.22
N SER A 330 -5.91 -5.17 -0.07
CA SER A 330 -6.92 -5.54 0.91
C SER A 330 -8.35 -5.23 0.41
N LEU A 331 -8.53 -4.23 -0.47
CA LEU A 331 -9.82 -3.97 -1.14
C LEU A 331 -10.23 -5.12 -2.03
N THR A 332 -9.30 -5.66 -2.80
CA THR A 332 -9.55 -6.87 -3.61
C THR A 332 -9.90 -8.05 -2.72
N SER A 333 -9.23 -8.19 -1.57
CA SER A 333 -9.55 -9.26 -0.61
C SER A 333 -10.97 -9.14 -0.06
N ILE A 334 -11.43 -7.93 0.26
CA ILE A 334 -12.83 -7.68 0.66
C ILE A 334 -13.80 -8.03 -0.49
N ALA A 335 -13.51 -7.56 -1.70
CA ALA A 335 -14.34 -7.83 -2.86
C ALA A 335 -14.40 -9.34 -3.18
N LEU A 336 -13.26 -10.06 -3.05
CA LEU A 336 -13.19 -11.52 -3.20
C LEU A 336 -14.06 -12.24 -2.18
N ILE A 337 -13.97 -11.90 -0.91
CA ILE A 337 -14.81 -12.49 0.13
C ILE A 337 -16.30 -12.25 -0.20
N ARG A 338 -16.65 -11.02 -0.55
CA ARG A 338 -18.04 -10.61 -0.78
C ARG A 338 -18.66 -11.28 -2.02
N ASN A 339 -17.89 -11.40 -3.10
CA ASN A 339 -18.42 -11.84 -4.40
C ASN A 339 -18.27 -13.34 -4.65
N ASN A 340 -17.29 -14.02 -4.02
CA ASN A 340 -16.89 -15.37 -4.38
C ASN A 340 -17.13 -16.41 -3.29
N PHE A 341 -17.54 -15.97 -2.10
CA PHE A 341 -17.90 -16.88 -1.02
C PHE A 341 -19.36 -16.64 -0.59
N PRO A 342 -20.19 -17.71 -0.53
CA PRO A 342 -21.55 -17.58 -0.02
C PRO A 342 -21.57 -17.03 1.42
N ALA A 343 -22.51 -16.17 1.74
CA ALA A 343 -22.58 -15.52 3.07
C ALA A 343 -22.60 -16.54 4.22
N VAL A 344 -23.31 -17.67 4.05
CA VAL A 344 -23.32 -18.76 5.03
C VAL A 344 -21.92 -19.32 5.25
N TYR A 345 -21.16 -19.57 4.17
CA TYR A 345 -19.78 -20.04 4.27
C TYR A 345 -18.88 -19.05 5.02
N VAL A 346 -19.02 -17.76 4.72
CA VAL A 346 -18.24 -16.70 5.40
C VAL A 346 -18.52 -16.69 6.90
N VAL A 347 -19.81 -16.73 7.27
CA VAL A 347 -20.22 -16.76 8.69
C VAL A 347 -19.70 -18.01 9.39
N ASP A 348 -19.86 -19.17 8.79
CA ASP A 348 -19.42 -20.45 9.37
C ASP A 348 -17.90 -20.48 9.60
N GLU A 349 -17.12 -20.04 8.61
CA GLU A 349 -15.65 -19.99 8.72
C GLU A 349 -15.19 -18.96 9.77
N ILE A 350 -15.80 -17.78 9.81
CA ILE A 350 -15.46 -16.76 10.83
C ILE A 350 -15.80 -17.30 12.23
N LEU A 351 -16.94 -17.92 12.43
CA LEU A 351 -17.32 -18.51 13.72
C LEU A 351 -16.36 -19.64 14.13
N ALA A 352 -15.94 -20.47 13.18
CA ALA A 352 -14.95 -21.53 13.45
C ALA A 352 -13.61 -20.93 13.88
N ILE A 353 -13.12 -19.88 13.18
CA ILE A 353 -11.89 -19.17 13.52
C ILE A 353 -11.99 -18.54 14.91
N VAL A 354 -13.05 -17.78 15.17
CA VAL A 354 -13.30 -17.13 16.48
C VAL A 354 -13.33 -18.15 17.60
N THR A 355 -14.03 -19.27 17.42
CA THR A 355 -14.12 -20.34 18.43
C THR A 355 -12.74 -20.91 18.73
N LYS A 356 -11.95 -21.17 17.69
CA LYS A 356 -10.59 -21.70 17.82
C LYS A 356 -9.67 -20.73 18.55
N LEU A 357 -9.64 -19.46 18.14
CA LEU A 357 -8.82 -18.43 18.79
C LEU A 357 -9.23 -18.19 20.23
N ASN A 358 -10.52 -18.30 20.53
CA ASN A 358 -11.04 -18.16 21.89
C ASN A 358 -10.58 -19.30 22.82
N ASN A 359 -10.38 -20.50 22.27
CA ASN A 359 -9.88 -21.66 23.04
C ASN A 359 -8.37 -21.54 23.34
N ASN A 360 -7.63 -20.80 22.54
CA ASN A 360 -6.17 -20.64 22.63
C ASN A 360 -5.76 -19.26 23.19
N ARG A 361 -6.53 -18.67 24.08
CA ARG A 361 -6.36 -17.30 24.62
C ARG A 361 -4.99 -17.00 25.28
N HIS A 362 -4.16 -17.99 25.51
CA HIS A 362 -2.83 -17.82 26.13
C HIS A 362 -1.79 -17.31 25.14
N ASP A 363 -2.02 -17.46 23.83
CA ASP A 363 -1.15 -16.93 22.80
C ASP A 363 -1.49 -15.45 22.55
N ARG A 364 -0.49 -14.56 22.66
CA ARG A 364 -0.65 -13.11 22.47
C ARG A 364 -1.10 -12.77 21.06
N GLN A 365 -0.53 -13.43 20.05
CA GLN A 365 -0.84 -13.19 18.65
C GLN A 365 -2.28 -13.58 18.31
N GLN A 366 -2.74 -14.73 18.82
CA GLN A 366 -4.12 -15.20 18.62
C GLN A 366 -5.13 -14.30 19.33
N LYS A 367 -4.79 -13.77 20.50
CA LYS A 367 -5.62 -12.82 21.23
C LYS A 367 -5.76 -11.49 20.48
N ASP A 368 -4.68 -11.01 19.86
CA ASP A 368 -4.70 -9.77 19.09
C ASP A 368 -5.48 -9.96 17.77
N LEU A 369 -5.35 -11.11 17.12
CA LEU A 369 -6.17 -11.45 15.95
C LEU A 369 -7.66 -11.53 16.31
N LEU A 370 -8.00 -12.15 17.44
CA LEU A 370 -9.39 -12.24 17.89
C LEU A 370 -9.99 -10.84 18.13
N LYS A 371 -9.24 -9.96 18.76
CA LYS A 371 -9.68 -8.56 18.94
C LYS A 371 -9.88 -7.85 17.59
N SER A 372 -8.96 -8.04 16.65
CA SER A 372 -9.06 -7.45 15.30
C SER A 372 -10.29 -7.96 14.55
N LEU A 373 -10.61 -9.26 14.66
CA LEU A 373 -11.82 -9.85 14.08
C LEU A 373 -13.10 -9.24 14.68
N LEU A 374 -13.14 -9.04 16.00
CA LEU A 374 -14.32 -8.48 16.68
C LEU A 374 -14.50 -6.98 16.36
N MET A 375 -13.42 -6.25 16.09
CA MET A 375 -13.48 -4.84 15.70
C MET A 375 -13.80 -4.66 14.21
N PHE A 376 -13.50 -5.65 13.37
CA PHE A 376 -13.74 -5.57 11.92
C PHE A 376 -15.24 -5.63 11.57
N SER A 377 -16.08 -6.13 12.45
CA SER A 377 -17.52 -6.25 12.27
C SER A 377 -18.32 -5.00 12.66
N SER A 378 -17.68 -3.97 13.14
CA SER A 378 -18.28 -2.67 13.47
C SER A 378 -17.94 -1.60 12.43
#